data_a2d0977ef0ff00ebefcb7acda534cd0c
#
_entry.id   a2d0977ef0ff00ebefcb7acda534cd0c
#
_cell.length_a   1.000
_cell.length_b   1.000
_cell.length_c   1.000
_cell.angle_alpha   90.00
_cell.angle_beta   90.00
_cell.angle_gamma   90.00
#
_symmetry.space_group_name_H-M   'P 1'
#
loop_
_entity.id
_entity.type
_entity.pdbx_description
1 polymer ?
#
loop_
_entity_poly.entity_id
_entity_poly.type
_entity_poly.pdbx_seq_one_letter_code
_entity_poly.pdbx_strand_id
1 'polypeptide(L)'
;MELFRADSKRRSGKNNYGTVPAAIKINSGLTEKGKNEMKINVCTTYEEMSRRAADIITSQVTLKPDSVLGLATGSTPLGMYAELVKRYNGRLISFRDVKTVNLDEYCGLTPDNDQSYSYFMHKNLFDKIDIREENVHLPDGTNPDAEAETARYDRLIESLGGIDVQLLGIGVDGHIGFNEPDDSFSTGTVKIKLTESTIEANSRFFASEADVPRYAYSMGCRAILNAKKILFIANGANKAEIVEKAFFGEVTPEVPASILQLVSDKVYVYLDAEAAAEIVSKHPDAVTVL
;
A
#
# COMPACT_ATOMS: atom_id res chain seq x y z
N MET A 1 -1.19 -4.91 19.40
CA MET A 1 -1.21 -3.45 19.71
C MET A 1 -0.09 -3.01 20.63
N GLU A 2 0.78 -3.92 21.09
CA GLU A 2 1.97 -3.59 21.93
C GLU A 2 3.29 -3.48 21.14
N LEU A 3 3.32 -3.89 19.88
CA LEU A 3 4.52 -3.90 19.02
C LEU A 3 5.17 -2.52 18.76
N PHE A 4 4.43 -1.44 19.01
CA PHE A 4 4.90 -0.07 18.75
C PHE A 4 4.92 0.84 20.01
N ARG A 5 4.84 0.31 21.23
CA ARG A 5 5.08 1.11 22.43
C ARG A 5 6.57 1.32 22.62
N ALA A 6 7.04 2.50 22.21
CA ALA A 6 8.40 2.94 22.49
C ALA A 6 8.59 3.18 23.97
N ASP A 7 9.65 2.62 24.53
CA ASP A 7 10.12 2.90 25.89
C ASP A 7 10.72 4.33 25.94
N SER A 8 10.04 5.25 26.61
CA SER A 8 10.34 6.68 26.64
C SER A 8 11.48 7.06 27.59
N LYS A 9 12.58 6.32 27.60
CA LYS A 9 13.77 6.72 28.37
C LYS A 9 15.06 6.22 27.74
N ARG A 10 15.66 7.04 26.83
CA ARG A 10 17.11 7.31 26.83
C ARG A 10 17.52 8.39 25.82
N ARG A 11 18.45 9.20 26.26
CA ARG A 11 18.90 10.53 25.79
C ARG A 11 19.70 10.52 24.51
N SER A 12 19.63 11.68 23.84
CA SER A 12 20.63 12.36 23.01
C SER A 12 20.77 11.94 21.54
N GLY A 13 20.15 12.73 20.67
CA GLY A 13 20.79 13.23 19.46
C GLY A 13 20.95 12.27 18.30
N LYS A 14 19.88 11.69 17.80
CA LYS A 14 19.69 11.20 16.43
C LYS A 14 18.20 10.91 16.24
N ASN A 15 17.67 11.15 15.04
CA ASN A 15 16.29 11.11 14.63
C ASN A 15 15.37 10.16 15.45
N ASN A 16 14.39 10.73 16.16
CA ASN A 16 13.51 10.05 17.10
C ASN A 16 12.33 9.30 16.43
N TYR A 17 12.56 8.63 15.34
CA TYR A 17 11.58 7.67 14.79
C TYR A 17 12.01 6.29 15.24
N GLY A 18 11.27 5.71 16.21
CA GLY A 18 11.58 4.38 16.74
C GLY A 18 11.54 3.33 15.63
N THR A 19 12.70 2.78 15.29
CA THR A 19 12.84 1.63 14.40
C THR A 19 12.38 0.36 15.11
N VAL A 20 11.60 -0.48 14.43
CA VAL A 20 11.33 -1.85 14.90
C VAL A 20 12.64 -2.65 14.75
N PRO A 21 13.06 -3.46 15.75
CA PRO A 21 14.29 -4.26 15.63
C PRO A 21 14.26 -5.13 14.37
N ALA A 22 15.39 -5.25 13.69
CA ALA A 22 15.59 -5.91 12.40
C ALA A 22 15.29 -7.42 12.36
N ALA A 23 14.89 -8.04 13.44
CA ALA A 23 14.42 -9.42 13.44
C ALA A 23 13.44 -9.62 14.60
N ILE A 24 12.16 -9.55 14.31
CA ILE A 24 11.18 -10.17 15.19
C ILE A 24 11.23 -11.67 14.87
N LYS A 25 12.03 -12.42 15.64
CA LYS A 25 11.89 -13.88 15.67
C LYS A 25 10.52 -14.16 16.28
N ILE A 26 9.54 -14.41 15.42
CA ILE A 26 8.26 -14.94 15.87
C ILE A 26 8.58 -16.35 16.38
N ASN A 27 8.64 -16.51 17.70
CA ASN A 27 8.75 -17.81 18.31
C ASN A 27 7.58 -18.65 17.78
N SER A 28 7.89 -19.78 17.12
CA SER A 28 6.94 -20.77 16.59
C SER A 28 6.06 -21.46 17.66
N GLY A 29 5.82 -20.79 18.77
CA GLY A 29 4.99 -21.23 19.89
C GLY A 29 3.51 -20.83 19.79
N LEU A 30 3.04 -20.30 18.66
CA LEU A 30 1.61 -20.19 18.40
C LEU A 30 1.11 -21.61 18.06
N THR A 31 0.46 -22.22 19.03
CA THR A 31 -0.21 -23.51 18.89
C THR A 31 -1.10 -23.52 17.65
N GLU A 32 -1.17 -24.67 16.96
CA GLU A 32 -1.90 -24.95 15.71
C GLU A 32 -3.40 -24.54 15.67
N LYS A 33 -3.92 -23.94 16.71
CA LYS A 33 -5.32 -23.50 16.86
C LYS A 33 -5.57 -21.99 16.70
N GLY A 34 -4.62 -21.20 16.19
CA GLY A 34 -4.73 -19.74 16.13
C GLY A 34 -4.17 -19.05 14.88
N LYS A 35 -3.76 -19.77 13.85
CA LYS A 35 -3.43 -19.17 12.56
C LYS A 35 -4.75 -18.77 11.89
N ASN A 36 -5.17 -17.52 12.06
CA ASN A 36 -6.09 -16.91 11.11
C ASN A 36 -5.36 -16.89 9.76
N GLU A 37 -5.74 -17.79 8.88
CA GLU A 37 -5.12 -17.92 7.57
C GLU A 37 -5.46 -16.69 6.74
N MET A 38 -4.43 -16.11 6.13
CA MET A 38 -4.58 -15.02 5.17
C MET A 38 -5.49 -15.50 4.03
N LYS A 39 -6.47 -14.68 3.65
CA LYS A 39 -7.40 -15.02 2.57
C LYS A 39 -6.78 -14.70 1.21
N ILE A 40 -6.18 -15.70 0.57
CA ILE A 40 -5.57 -15.58 -0.75
C ILE A 40 -6.56 -16.07 -1.81
N ASN A 41 -7.01 -15.14 -2.66
CA ASN A 41 -7.94 -15.42 -3.75
C ASN A 41 -7.20 -15.33 -5.08
N VAL A 42 -7.29 -16.39 -5.88
CA VAL A 42 -6.68 -16.47 -7.20
C VAL A 42 -7.75 -16.29 -8.25
N CYS A 43 -7.60 -15.26 -9.05
CA CYS A 43 -8.45 -14.92 -10.18
C CYS A 43 -7.84 -15.43 -11.48
N THR A 44 -8.65 -15.78 -12.46
CA THR A 44 -8.16 -16.29 -13.75
C THR A 44 -7.46 -15.21 -14.57
N THR A 45 -7.87 -13.95 -14.44
CA THR A 45 -7.34 -12.83 -15.22
C THR A 45 -7.15 -11.57 -14.38
N TYR A 46 -6.39 -10.61 -14.91
CA TYR A 46 -6.23 -9.28 -14.36
C TYR A 46 -7.57 -8.54 -14.22
N GLU A 47 -8.46 -8.67 -15.21
CA GLU A 47 -9.78 -8.05 -15.21
C GLU A 47 -10.67 -8.62 -14.09
N GLU A 48 -10.61 -9.92 -13.87
CA GLU A 48 -11.33 -10.55 -12.76
C GLU A 48 -10.78 -10.08 -11.41
N MET A 49 -9.47 -10.09 -11.22
CA MET A 49 -8.81 -9.57 -10.03
C MET A 49 -9.23 -8.11 -9.77
N SER A 50 -9.18 -7.26 -10.78
CA SER A 50 -9.56 -5.86 -10.71
C SER A 50 -11.03 -5.69 -10.30
N ARG A 51 -11.94 -6.47 -10.86
CA ARG A 51 -13.37 -6.46 -10.53
C ARG A 51 -13.61 -6.90 -9.08
N ARG A 52 -12.93 -7.98 -8.63
CA ARG A 52 -13.04 -8.47 -7.24
C ARG A 52 -12.48 -7.46 -6.23
N ALA A 53 -11.36 -6.83 -6.55
CA ALA A 53 -10.81 -5.75 -5.74
C ALA A 53 -11.80 -4.57 -5.64
N ALA A 54 -12.43 -4.19 -6.76
CA ALA A 54 -13.47 -3.16 -6.77
C ALA A 54 -14.71 -3.57 -5.95
N ASP A 55 -15.06 -4.86 -5.84
CA ASP A 55 -16.15 -5.34 -4.98
C ASP A 55 -15.90 -5.01 -3.51
N ILE A 56 -14.66 -5.16 -3.04
CA ILE A 56 -14.27 -4.84 -1.65
C ILE A 56 -14.45 -3.35 -1.37
N ILE A 57 -13.93 -2.48 -2.26
CA ILE A 57 -14.06 -1.02 -2.11
C ILE A 57 -15.53 -0.60 -2.20
N THR A 58 -16.29 -1.13 -3.16
CA THR A 58 -17.72 -0.84 -3.31
C THR A 58 -18.51 -1.22 -2.06
N SER A 59 -18.26 -2.41 -1.52
CA SER A 59 -18.92 -2.88 -0.29
C SER A 59 -18.57 -1.99 0.90
N GLN A 60 -17.31 -1.59 1.03
CA GLN A 60 -16.86 -0.70 2.10
C GLN A 60 -17.55 0.66 2.02
N VAL A 61 -17.55 1.30 0.85
CA VAL A 61 -18.17 2.63 0.63
C VAL A 61 -19.69 2.56 0.81
N THR A 62 -20.33 1.48 0.39
CA THR A 62 -21.77 1.28 0.58
C THR A 62 -22.16 1.17 2.06
N LEU A 63 -21.37 0.41 2.83
CA LEU A 63 -21.63 0.19 4.26
C LEU A 63 -21.19 1.39 5.14
N LYS A 64 -20.19 2.13 4.69
CA LYS A 64 -19.66 3.31 5.39
C LYS A 64 -19.31 4.38 4.35
N PRO A 65 -20.28 5.26 3.97
CA PRO A 65 -20.07 6.27 2.93
C PRO A 65 -18.96 7.29 3.22
N ASP A 66 -18.65 7.54 4.50
CA ASP A 66 -17.56 8.41 4.99
C ASP A 66 -16.24 7.67 5.21
N SER A 67 -16.04 6.52 4.53
CA SER A 67 -14.81 5.72 4.65
C SER A 67 -13.56 6.50 4.31
N VAL A 68 -12.47 6.19 5.01
CA VAL A 68 -11.11 6.60 4.67
C VAL A 68 -10.46 5.48 3.87
N LEU A 69 -10.14 5.74 2.60
CA LEU A 69 -9.50 4.79 1.69
C LEU A 69 -8.02 5.14 1.52
N GLY A 70 -7.15 4.19 1.84
CA GLY A 70 -5.74 4.26 1.48
C GLY A 70 -5.56 3.77 0.05
N LEU A 71 -5.00 4.59 -0.83
CA LEU A 71 -4.89 4.32 -2.25
C LEU A 71 -3.42 4.22 -2.70
N ALA A 72 -3.20 3.54 -3.81
CA ALA A 72 -1.90 3.29 -4.41
C ALA A 72 -1.89 3.71 -5.88
N THR A 73 -0.73 4.08 -6.40
CA THR A 73 -0.51 4.33 -7.83
C THR A 73 0.07 3.09 -8.53
N GLY A 74 0.45 3.24 -9.78
CA GLY A 74 1.02 2.17 -10.59
C GLY A 74 0.02 1.47 -11.52
N SER A 75 0.49 0.49 -12.28
CA SER A 75 -0.32 -0.17 -13.30
C SER A 75 -1.34 -1.17 -12.74
N THR A 76 -1.00 -1.85 -11.65
CA THR A 76 -1.87 -2.89 -11.06
C THR A 76 -3.26 -2.38 -10.64
N PRO A 77 -3.44 -1.23 -9.98
CA PRO A 77 -4.75 -0.76 -9.55
C PRO A 77 -5.62 -0.13 -10.65
N LEU A 78 -5.08 0.13 -11.85
CA LEU A 78 -5.81 0.83 -12.92
C LEU A 78 -7.14 0.16 -13.29
N GLY A 79 -7.14 -1.17 -13.41
CA GLY A 79 -8.36 -1.92 -13.72
C GLY A 79 -9.42 -1.80 -12.62
N MET A 80 -8.99 -1.82 -11.35
CA MET A 80 -9.89 -1.60 -10.22
C MET A 80 -10.46 -0.18 -10.23
N TYR A 81 -9.63 0.86 -10.48
CA TYR A 81 -10.12 2.24 -10.60
C TYR A 81 -11.11 2.41 -11.74
N ALA A 82 -10.82 1.83 -12.91
CA ALA A 82 -11.74 1.86 -14.04
C ALA A 82 -13.09 1.20 -13.69
N GLU A 83 -13.09 0.08 -12.96
CA GLU A 83 -14.32 -0.58 -12.53
C GLU A 83 -15.07 0.25 -11.48
N LEU A 84 -14.39 0.95 -10.55
CA LEU A 84 -15.02 1.87 -9.61
C LEU A 84 -15.68 3.05 -10.32
N VAL A 85 -15.02 3.66 -11.31
CA VAL A 85 -15.59 4.72 -12.16
C VAL A 85 -16.82 4.23 -12.91
N LYS A 86 -16.78 3.01 -13.46
CA LYS A 86 -17.93 2.39 -14.13
C LYS A 86 -19.12 2.22 -13.18
N ARG A 87 -18.88 1.80 -11.93
CA ARG A 87 -19.92 1.66 -10.91
C ARG A 87 -20.51 3.00 -10.48
N TYR A 88 -19.68 4.01 -10.34
CA TYR A 88 -20.13 5.38 -10.09
C TYR A 88 -21.02 5.91 -11.23
N ASN A 89 -20.57 5.78 -12.49
CA ASN A 89 -21.36 6.16 -13.66
C ASN A 89 -22.68 5.40 -13.77
N GLY A 90 -22.70 4.12 -13.32
CA GLY A 90 -23.88 3.29 -13.20
C GLY A 90 -24.77 3.64 -11.99
N ARG A 91 -24.42 4.64 -11.20
CA ARG A 91 -25.12 5.09 -9.97
C ARG A 91 -25.25 4.00 -8.91
N LEU A 92 -24.29 3.07 -8.86
CA LEU A 92 -24.24 2.01 -7.85
C LEU A 92 -23.56 2.45 -6.55
N ILE A 93 -22.64 3.41 -6.64
CA ILE A 93 -21.92 4.01 -5.51
C ILE A 93 -21.72 5.49 -5.72
N SER A 94 -21.49 6.23 -4.60
CA SER A 94 -21.04 7.63 -4.57
C SER A 94 -19.81 7.71 -3.69
N PHE A 95 -18.86 8.55 -4.08
CA PHE A 95 -17.63 8.82 -3.32
C PHE A 95 -17.65 10.17 -2.61
N ARG A 96 -18.80 10.86 -2.64
CA ARG A 96 -18.94 12.25 -2.18
C ARG A 96 -18.41 12.49 -0.77
N ASP A 97 -18.63 11.55 0.14
CA ASP A 97 -18.26 11.69 1.55
C ASP A 97 -17.01 10.84 1.89
N VAL A 98 -16.50 10.06 0.93
CA VAL A 98 -15.26 9.31 1.05
C VAL A 98 -14.08 10.27 1.22
N LYS A 99 -13.12 9.88 2.05
CA LYS A 99 -11.81 10.53 2.17
C LYS A 99 -10.73 9.59 1.68
N THR A 100 -9.71 10.13 1.04
CA THR A 100 -8.59 9.32 0.55
C THR A 100 -7.26 9.77 1.13
N VAL A 101 -6.36 8.82 1.33
CA VAL A 101 -4.94 9.05 1.64
C VAL A 101 -4.12 8.17 0.71
N ASN A 102 -3.14 8.73 0.00
CA ASN A 102 -2.25 7.94 -0.85
C ASN A 102 -1.03 7.45 -0.07
N LEU A 103 -0.44 6.33 -0.52
CA LEU A 103 0.75 5.76 0.10
C LEU A 103 1.96 6.69 0.01
N ASP A 104 2.08 7.43 -1.08
CA ASP A 104 3.32 8.10 -1.43
C ASP A 104 3.12 9.25 -2.43
N GLU A 105 4.17 10.06 -2.58
CA GLU A 105 4.30 11.07 -3.62
C GLU A 105 5.80 11.38 -3.83
N TYR A 106 6.17 11.67 -5.06
CA TYR A 106 7.53 12.11 -5.41
C TYR A 106 7.87 13.47 -4.80
N CYS A 107 9.09 13.60 -4.26
CA CYS A 107 9.60 14.90 -3.84
C CYS A 107 10.05 15.74 -5.04
N GLY A 108 9.64 17.02 -5.05
CA GLY A 108 10.03 17.99 -6.05
C GLY A 108 9.08 18.11 -7.24
N LEU A 109 8.04 17.28 -7.32
CA LEU A 109 6.99 17.41 -8.33
C LEU A 109 5.81 18.20 -7.75
N THR A 110 5.25 19.11 -8.57
CA THR A 110 3.99 19.79 -8.24
C THR A 110 2.80 18.88 -8.55
N PRO A 111 1.63 19.07 -7.91
CA PRO A 111 0.46 18.21 -8.14
C PRO A 111 -0.03 18.17 -9.59
N ASP A 112 0.20 19.23 -10.38
CA ASP A 112 -0.15 19.34 -11.80
C ASP A 112 0.92 18.77 -12.75
N ASN A 113 2.09 18.36 -12.24
CA ASN A 113 3.08 17.65 -13.04
C ASN A 113 2.54 16.29 -13.48
N ASP A 114 2.59 16.00 -14.78
CA ASP A 114 1.99 14.78 -15.37
C ASP A 114 2.63 13.45 -14.89
N GLN A 115 3.74 13.54 -14.15
CA GLN A 115 4.43 12.41 -13.53
C GLN A 115 4.19 12.35 -12.01
N SER A 116 3.50 13.32 -11.39
CA SER A 116 3.14 13.24 -9.98
C SER A 116 2.07 12.17 -9.72
N TYR A 117 2.05 11.63 -8.51
CA TYR A 117 1.01 10.68 -8.12
C TYR A 117 -0.34 11.38 -7.91
N SER A 118 -0.31 12.66 -7.54
CA SER A 118 -1.50 13.49 -7.55
C SER A 118 -2.16 13.52 -8.93
N TYR A 119 -1.39 13.88 -9.98
CA TYR A 119 -1.89 13.87 -11.36
C TYR A 119 -2.39 12.48 -11.79
N PHE A 120 -1.62 11.42 -11.44
CA PHE A 120 -2.02 10.05 -11.74
C PHE A 120 -3.40 9.71 -11.15
N MET A 121 -3.63 10.07 -9.90
CA MET A 121 -4.88 9.76 -9.21
C MET A 121 -6.05 10.57 -9.77
N HIS A 122 -5.86 11.85 -10.05
CA HIS A 122 -6.86 12.69 -10.71
C HIS A 122 -7.25 12.13 -12.08
N LYS A 123 -6.27 11.85 -12.93
CA LYS A 123 -6.48 11.29 -14.27
C LYS A 123 -7.20 9.95 -14.27
N ASN A 124 -6.93 9.08 -13.30
CA ASN A 124 -7.43 7.70 -13.32
C ASN A 124 -8.66 7.48 -12.44
N LEU A 125 -8.90 8.31 -11.42
CA LEU A 125 -10.01 8.13 -10.49
C LEU A 125 -10.71 9.45 -10.13
N PHE A 126 -10.03 10.41 -9.49
CA PHE A 126 -10.70 11.51 -8.79
C PHE A 126 -11.54 12.40 -9.70
N ASP A 127 -11.05 12.80 -10.85
CA ASP A 127 -11.79 13.64 -11.83
C ASP A 127 -12.96 12.90 -12.50
N LYS A 128 -13.11 11.60 -12.25
CA LYS A 128 -14.14 10.76 -12.89
C LYS A 128 -15.25 10.33 -11.94
N ILE A 129 -15.18 10.75 -10.67
CA ILE A 129 -16.14 10.42 -9.61
C ILE A 129 -16.55 11.68 -8.85
N ASP A 130 -17.51 11.58 -7.93
CA ASP A 130 -18.04 12.73 -7.16
C ASP A 130 -17.29 12.99 -5.84
N ILE A 131 -16.05 12.54 -5.70
CA ILE A 131 -15.25 12.84 -4.50
C ILE A 131 -15.04 14.36 -4.39
N ARG A 132 -15.09 14.90 -3.16
CA ARG A 132 -14.79 16.29 -2.91
C ARG A 132 -13.28 16.49 -2.84
N GLU A 133 -12.78 17.57 -3.42
CA GLU A 133 -11.34 17.89 -3.46
C GLU A 133 -10.74 18.00 -2.05
N GLU A 134 -11.47 18.56 -1.09
CA GLU A 134 -11.03 18.67 0.30
C GLU A 134 -10.87 17.32 1.02
N ASN A 135 -11.38 16.25 0.42
CA ASN A 135 -11.26 14.89 0.94
C ASN A 135 -10.13 14.08 0.31
N VAL A 136 -9.42 14.65 -0.67
CA VAL A 136 -8.29 14.00 -1.36
C VAL A 136 -6.99 14.42 -0.68
N HIS A 137 -6.21 13.44 -0.21
CA HIS A 137 -4.98 13.72 0.51
C HIS A 137 -3.82 12.89 -0.01
N LEU A 138 -2.74 13.59 -0.35
CA LEU A 138 -1.44 13.01 -0.67
C LEU A 138 -0.36 13.67 0.19
N PRO A 139 0.83 13.05 0.32
CA PRO A 139 2.00 13.79 0.80
C PRO A 139 2.30 14.99 -0.10
N ASP A 140 2.74 16.09 0.47
CA ASP A 140 3.14 17.28 -0.30
C ASP A 140 4.58 17.14 -0.77
N GLY A 141 4.74 16.68 -2.03
CA GLY A 141 6.06 16.53 -2.66
C GLY A 141 6.83 17.84 -2.80
N THR A 142 6.15 18.99 -2.73
CA THR A 142 6.79 20.32 -2.85
C THR A 142 7.30 20.88 -1.53
N ASN A 143 6.90 20.29 -0.40
CA ASN A 143 7.36 20.75 0.91
C ASN A 143 8.85 20.42 1.11
N PRO A 144 9.74 21.44 1.27
CA PRO A 144 11.16 21.20 1.46
C PRO A 144 11.50 20.67 2.86
N ASP A 145 10.65 20.93 3.87
CA ASP A 145 10.82 20.48 5.25
C ASP A 145 10.25 19.07 5.41
N ALA A 146 11.14 18.10 5.27
CA ALA A 146 10.75 16.69 5.33
C ALA A 146 10.19 16.27 6.70
N GLU A 147 10.70 16.83 7.79
CA GLU A 147 10.25 16.50 9.14
C GLU A 147 8.83 17.05 9.38
N ALA A 148 8.60 18.30 8.97
CA ALA A 148 7.29 18.90 9.03
C ALA A 148 6.26 18.16 8.20
N GLU A 149 6.60 17.75 6.97
CA GLU A 149 5.69 17.07 6.07
C GLU A 149 5.35 15.65 6.55
N THR A 150 6.33 14.86 6.92
CA THR A 150 6.08 13.50 7.41
C THR A 150 5.22 13.51 8.67
N ALA A 151 5.50 14.42 9.60
CA ALA A 151 4.68 14.60 10.79
C ALA A 151 3.27 15.15 10.48
N ARG A 152 3.12 16.03 9.49
CA ARG A 152 1.82 16.52 9.01
C ARG A 152 0.97 15.37 8.48
N TYR A 153 1.57 14.53 7.64
CA TYR A 153 0.85 13.44 6.99
C TYR A 153 0.41 12.36 7.98
N ASP A 154 1.28 11.97 8.90
CA ASP A 154 0.91 11.04 9.99
C ASP A 154 -0.24 11.60 10.84
N ARG A 155 -0.17 12.89 11.27
CA ARG A 155 -1.26 13.53 12.03
C ARG A 155 -2.55 13.62 11.23
N LEU A 156 -2.48 13.86 9.92
CA LEU A 156 -3.65 13.88 9.05
C LEU A 156 -4.36 12.52 9.10
N ILE A 157 -3.62 11.41 8.87
CA ILE A 157 -4.19 10.06 8.90
C ILE A 157 -4.84 9.76 10.26
N GLU A 158 -4.18 10.15 11.36
CA GLU A 158 -4.73 10.00 12.71
C GLU A 158 -6.00 10.83 12.90
N SER A 159 -6.04 12.08 12.42
CA SER A 159 -7.20 12.97 12.53
C SER A 159 -8.42 12.50 11.76
N LEU A 160 -8.21 11.74 10.70
CA LEU A 160 -9.27 11.08 9.92
C LEU A 160 -9.84 9.83 10.62
N GLY A 161 -9.27 9.42 11.76
CA GLY A 161 -9.65 8.20 12.49
C GLY A 161 -9.00 6.93 11.95
N GLY A 162 -7.92 7.07 11.19
CA GLY A 162 -7.20 5.98 10.54
C GLY A 162 -7.86 5.52 9.23
N ILE A 163 -7.30 4.48 8.64
CA ILE A 163 -7.68 3.98 7.30
C ILE A 163 -8.67 2.81 7.45
N ASP A 164 -9.80 2.88 6.75
CA ASP A 164 -10.79 1.79 6.74
C ASP A 164 -10.37 0.64 5.81
N VAL A 165 -9.88 0.96 4.61
CA VAL A 165 -9.29 -0.02 3.68
C VAL A 165 -8.04 0.56 3.06
N GLN A 166 -6.90 -0.10 3.24
CA GLN A 166 -5.65 0.23 2.57
C GLN A 166 -5.45 -0.67 1.37
N LEU A 167 -5.40 -0.08 0.17
CA LEU A 167 -4.98 -0.76 -1.04
C LEU A 167 -3.46 -0.85 -1.09
N LEU A 168 -2.93 -2.04 -1.39
CA LEU A 168 -1.51 -2.28 -1.61
C LEU A 168 -1.29 -3.05 -2.92
N GLY A 169 -0.23 -2.69 -3.62
CA GLY A 169 0.48 -3.53 -4.56
C GLY A 169 1.79 -4.03 -3.97
N ILE A 170 2.68 -4.60 -4.79
CA ILE A 170 4.02 -5.03 -4.40
C ILE A 170 5.04 -4.74 -5.49
N GLY A 171 6.19 -4.23 -5.12
CA GLY A 171 7.37 -4.16 -5.99
C GLY A 171 7.95 -5.53 -6.30
N VAL A 172 8.81 -5.62 -7.30
CA VAL A 172 9.51 -6.89 -7.65
C VAL A 172 10.53 -7.31 -6.59
N ASP A 173 10.94 -6.39 -5.74
CA ASP A 173 11.85 -6.56 -4.61
C ASP A 173 11.09 -6.72 -3.26
N GLY A 174 9.76 -6.66 -3.28
CA GLY A 174 8.92 -6.83 -2.10
C GLY A 174 8.51 -5.56 -1.39
N HIS A 175 8.83 -4.37 -1.92
CA HIS A 175 8.39 -3.11 -1.32
C HIS A 175 6.87 -2.92 -1.37
N ILE A 176 6.34 -2.20 -0.40
CA ILE A 176 4.95 -1.70 -0.33
C ILE A 176 4.95 -0.18 -0.13
N GLY A 177 4.26 0.57 -1.01
CA GLY A 177 4.52 1.99 -1.18
C GLY A 177 5.98 2.18 -1.62
N PHE A 178 6.70 3.14 -1.07
CA PHE A 178 8.16 3.21 -1.18
C PHE A 178 8.87 2.74 0.11
N ASN A 179 8.26 1.81 0.88
CA ASN A 179 9.01 1.09 1.91
C ASN A 179 9.89 0.05 1.21
N GLU A 180 11.08 0.47 0.80
CA GLU A 180 12.08 -0.32 0.09
C GLU A 180 12.74 -1.34 1.03
N PRO A 181 13.37 -2.43 0.50
CA PRO A 181 14.22 -3.31 1.29
C PRO A 181 15.28 -2.54 2.07
N ASP A 182 15.38 -2.78 3.38
CA ASP A 182 16.26 -2.06 4.31
C ASP A 182 16.61 -2.96 5.51
N ASP A 183 17.43 -2.45 6.44
CA ASP A 183 17.79 -3.12 7.70
C ASP A 183 16.65 -3.08 8.74
N SER A 184 15.63 -2.23 8.54
CA SER A 184 14.51 -2.06 9.47
C SER A 184 13.24 -1.60 8.78
N PHE A 185 12.07 -1.97 9.34
CA PHE A 185 10.80 -1.45 8.88
C PHE A 185 10.63 0.02 9.27
N SER A 186 10.17 0.86 8.34
CA SER A 186 9.76 2.24 8.64
C SER A 186 8.52 2.23 9.54
N THR A 187 8.47 3.10 10.54
CA THR A 187 7.29 3.18 11.41
C THR A 187 6.32 4.26 10.98
N GLY A 188 6.74 5.50 10.91
CA GLY A 188 5.94 6.65 10.42
C GLY A 188 6.20 6.95 8.97
N THR A 189 5.50 7.94 8.44
CA THR A 189 5.78 8.49 7.11
C THR A 189 7.22 8.99 7.06
N VAL A 190 7.93 8.68 5.97
CA VAL A 190 9.35 9.01 5.80
C VAL A 190 9.61 9.65 4.45
N LYS A 191 10.66 10.49 4.39
CA LYS A 191 11.29 10.86 3.12
C LYS A 191 12.38 9.83 2.82
N ILE A 192 12.21 9.08 1.75
CA ILE A 192 13.12 8.01 1.36
C ILE A 192 13.88 8.37 0.08
N LYS A 193 15.13 7.94 -0.02
CA LYS A 193 15.87 7.94 -1.28
C LYS A 193 15.48 6.68 -2.06
N LEU A 194 15.04 6.85 -3.30
CA LEU A 194 14.66 5.73 -4.15
C LEU A 194 15.90 4.90 -4.54
N THR A 195 15.71 3.58 -4.60
CA THR A 195 16.75 2.66 -5.10
C THR A 195 16.95 2.82 -6.60
N GLU A 196 18.13 2.44 -7.09
CA GLU A 196 18.41 2.50 -8.54
C GLU A 196 17.44 1.62 -9.33
N SER A 197 17.03 0.46 -8.77
CA SER A 197 16.04 -0.43 -9.40
C SER A 197 14.67 0.23 -9.52
N THR A 198 14.23 1.00 -8.51
CA THR A 198 12.98 1.76 -8.54
C THR A 198 13.05 2.90 -9.54
N ILE A 199 14.19 3.61 -9.62
CA ILE A 199 14.42 4.67 -10.59
C ILE A 199 14.37 4.11 -12.02
N GLU A 200 15.08 3.01 -12.29
CA GLU A 200 15.07 2.33 -13.58
C GLU A 200 13.65 1.88 -13.96
N ALA A 201 12.95 1.20 -13.05
CA ALA A 201 11.58 0.74 -13.29
C ALA A 201 10.60 1.87 -13.60
N ASN A 202 10.80 3.06 -13.02
CA ASN A 202 9.94 4.22 -13.21
C ASN A 202 10.40 5.10 -14.38
N SER A 203 11.64 4.95 -14.89
CA SER A 203 12.19 5.77 -16.00
C SER A 203 11.30 5.76 -17.25
N ARG A 204 10.57 4.68 -17.49
CA ARG A 204 9.61 4.53 -18.60
C ARG A 204 8.48 5.58 -18.61
N PHE A 205 8.24 6.25 -17.49
CA PHE A 205 7.22 7.28 -17.37
C PHE A 205 7.76 8.70 -17.55
N PHE A 206 9.10 8.86 -17.59
CA PHE A 206 9.78 10.15 -17.68
C PHE A 206 10.47 10.29 -19.05
N ALA A 207 10.83 11.51 -19.42
CA ALA A 207 11.56 11.78 -20.66
C ALA A 207 12.96 11.15 -20.66
N SER A 208 13.60 11.09 -19.49
CA SER A 208 14.85 10.38 -19.26
C SER A 208 14.92 9.89 -17.81
N GLU A 209 15.82 8.92 -17.53
CA GLU A 209 16.08 8.46 -16.17
C GLU A 209 16.57 9.60 -15.24
N ALA A 210 17.26 10.61 -15.79
CA ALA A 210 17.73 11.76 -15.03
C ALA A 210 16.60 12.63 -14.48
N ASP A 211 15.42 12.57 -15.13
CA ASP A 211 14.21 13.33 -14.73
C ASP A 211 13.41 12.62 -13.64
N VAL A 212 13.72 11.35 -13.35
CA VAL A 212 13.06 10.61 -12.25
C VAL A 212 13.49 11.21 -10.92
N PRO A 213 12.54 11.64 -10.05
CA PRO A 213 12.87 12.12 -8.72
C PRO A 213 13.69 11.10 -7.92
N ARG A 214 14.66 11.58 -7.16
CA ARG A 214 15.54 10.72 -6.35
C ARG A 214 14.99 10.46 -4.96
N TYR A 215 13.96 11.15 -4.56
CA TYR A 215 13.31 11.04 -3.26
C TYR A 215 11.80 11.01 -3.39
N ALA A 216 11.16 10.33 -2.44
CA ALA A 216 9.71 10.33 -2.28
C ALA A 216 9.34 10.43 -0.80
N TYR A 217 8.13 10.92 -0.50
CA TYR A 217 7.47 10.70 0.77
C TYR A 217 6.68 9.41 0.70
N SER A 218 6.81 8.55 1.70
CA SER A 218 6.10 7.28 1.77
C SER A 218 5.50 7.05 3.15
N MET A 219 4.25 6.62 3.15
CA MET A 219 3.54 6.16 4.36
C MET A 219 4.29 4.98 4.98
N GLY A 220 4.56 5.06 6.29
CA GLY A 220 5.25 3.99 7.00
C GLY A 220 4.37 2.79 7.33
N CYS A 221 5.01 1.68 7.65
CA CYS A 221 4.36 0.41 7.94
C CYS A 221 3.32 0.50 9.06
N ARG A 222 3.52 1.37 10.07
CA ARG A 222 2.57 1.52 11.18
C ARG A 222 1.18 1.95 10.71
N ALA A 223 1.08 2.95 9.82
CA ALA A 223 -0.21 3.41 9.30
C ALA A 223 -0.87 2.31 8.45
N ILE A 224 -0.08 1.62 7.62
CA ILE A 224 -0.53 0.49 6.79
C ILE A 224 -1.08 -0.62 7.69
N LEU A 225 -0.30 -1.07 8.69
CA LEU A 225 -0.70 -2.15 9.58
C LEU A 225 -1.87 -1.77 10.50
N ASN A 226 -2.11 -0.49 10.78
CA ASN A 226 -3.24 -0.02 11.57
C ASN A 226 -4.53 0.14 10.76
N ALA A 227 -4.50 0.03 9.44
CA ALA A 227 -5.70 0.00 8.62
C ALA A 227 -6.65 -1.12 9.10
N LYS A 228 -7.96 -0.89 9.05
CA LYS A 228 -8.96 -1.88 9.50
C LYS A 228 -9.03 -3.09 8.58
N LYS A 229 -8.79 -2.87 7.28
CA LYS A 229 -8.64 -3.91 6.25
C LYS A 229 -7.50 -3.52 5.34
N ILE A 230 -6.80 -4.52 4.81
CA ILE A 230 -5.76 -4.36 3.81
C ILE A 230 -6.19 -5.16 2.58
N LEU A 231 -6.34 -4.46 1.46
CA LEU A 231 -6.62 -5.05 0.17
C LEU A 231 -5.31 -5.10 -0.61
N PHE A 232 -4.75 -6.30 -0.73
CA PHE A 232 -3.53 -6.52 -1.49
C PHE A 232 -3.85 -7.09 -2.86
N ILE A 233 -3.30 -6.47 -3.91
CA ILE A 233 -3.47 -6.92 -5.29
C ILE A 233 -2.12 -7.04 -6.00
N ALA A 234 -1.93 -8.10 -6.76
CA ALA A 234 -0.76 -8.25 -7.63
C ALA A 234 -1.12 -9.01 -8.89
N ASN A 235 -0.47 -8.66 -10.00
CA ASN A 235 -0.67 -9.28 -11.31
C ASN A 235 0.64 -9.47 -12.06
N GLY A 236 0.66 -10.49 -12.91
CA GLY A 236 1.76 -10.81 -13.81
C GLY A 236 2.82 -11.74 -13.19
N ALA A 237 3.44 -12.56 -14.04
CA ALA A 237 4.38 -13.62 -13.66
C ALA A 237 5.63 -13.10 -12.92
N ASN A 238 6.05 -11.86 -13.17
CA ASN A 238 7.17 -11.22 -12.48
C ASN A 238 6.92 -10.93 -10.99
N LYS A 239 5.69 -11.15 -10.51
CA LYS A 239 5.33 -11.00 -9.09
C LYS A 239 5.24 -12.34 -8.35
N ALA A 240 5.22 -13.47 -9.05
CA ALA A 240 4.94 -14.78 -8.46
C ALA A 240 5.91 -15.13 -7.31
N GLU A 241 7.22 -15.00 -7.53
CA GLU A 241 8.25 -15.33 -6.54
C GLU A 241 8.19 -14.40 -5.31
N ILE A 242 8.08 -13.09 -5.55
CA ILE A 242 8.10 -12.13 -4.44
C ILE A 242 6.81 -12.17 -3.60
N VAL A 243 5.67 -12.48 -4.22
CA VAL A 243 4.40 -12.65 -3.50
C VAL A 243 4.47 -13.90 -2.61
N GLU A 244 5.03 -14.99 -3.10
CA GLU A 244 5.25 -16.19 -2.29
C GLU A 244 6.19 -15.91 -1.12
N LYS A 245 7.33 -15.26 -1.35
CA LYS A 245 8.26 -14.86 -0.29
C LYS A 245 7.60 -13.94 0.74
N ALA A 246 6.78 -12.99 0.30
CA ALA A 246 6.11 -12.05 1.19
C ALA A 246 5.12 -12.73 2.15
N PHE A 247 4.40 -13.76 1.70
CA PHE A 247 3.33 -14.36 2.50
C PHE A 247 3.71 -15.67 3.19
N PHE A 248 4.75 -16.36 2.70
CA PHE A 248 5.18 -17.66 3.24
C PHE A 248 6.64 -17.70 3.68
N GLY A 249 7.44 -16.69 3.34
CA GLY A 249 8.82 -16.52 3.80
C GLY A 249 8.91 -15.96 5.23
N GLU A 250 10.13 -15.63 5.65
CA GLU A 250 10.37 -14.94 6.92
C GLU A 250 9.84 -13.51 6.88
N VAL A 251 9.37 -13.01 8.03
CA VAL A 251 9.06 -11.60 8.21
C VAL A 251 10.37 -10.84 8.36
N THR A 252 10.76 -10.12 7.33
CA THR A 252 12.03 -9.39 7.25
C THR A 252 11.87 -8.06 6.53
N PRO A 253 12.59 -7.01 6.94
CA PRO A 253 12.59 -5.74 6.21
C PRO A 253 13.27 -5.82 4.83
N GLU A 254 14.02 -6.88 4.54
CA GLU A 254 14.53 -7.19 3.19
C GLU A 254 13.40 -7.55 2.20
N VAL A 255 12.22 -7.94 2.72
CA VAL A 255 10.98 -8.13 1.96
C VAL A 255 9.88 -7.37 2.70
N PRO A 256 9.75 -6.06 2.52
CA PRO A 256 8.87 -5.21 3.34
C PRO A 256 7.42 -5.68 3.41
N ALA A 257 6.87 -6.24 2.32
CA ALA A 257 5.53 -6.80 2.27
C ALA A 257 5.33 -7.98 3.26
N SER A 258 6.41 -8.65 3.69
CA SER A 258 6.35 -9.76 4.64
C SER A 258 5.76 -9.37 5.99
N ILE A 259 5.82 -8.07 6.35
CA ILE A 259 5.24 -7.55 7.59
C ILE A 259 3.72 -7.75 7.67
N LEU A 260 3.05 -7.92 6.52
CA LEU A 260 1.61 -8.16 6.44
C LEU A 260 1.20 -9.49 7.08
N GLN A 261 2.11 -10.44 7.22
CA GLN A 261 1.87 -11.69 7.94
C GLN A 261 1.49 -11.45 9.41
N LEU A 262 1.96 -10.34 10.02
CA LEU A 262 1.65 -9.99 11.42
C LEU A 262 0.18 -9.58 11.65
N VAL A 263 -0.54 -9.30 10.57
CA VAL A 263 -1.93 -8.85 10.60
C VAL A 263 -2.79 -9.60 9.57
N SER A 264 -2.45 -10.86 9.34
CA SER A 264 -3.04 -11.73 8.30
C SER A 264 -4.57 -11.84 8.35
N ASP A 265 -5.17 -11.69 9.54
CA ASP A 265 -6.62 -11.75 9.78
C ASP A 265 -7.41 -10.64 9.05
N LYS A 266 -6.76 -9.54 8.69
CA LYS A 266 -7.38 -8.41 7.99
C LYS A 266 -6.82 -8.14 6.59
N VAL A 267 -5.95 -9.03 6.09
CA VAL A 267 -5.37 -8.96 4.74
C VAL A 267 -6.18 -9.80 3.77
N TYR A 268 -6.72 -9.15 2.75
CA TYR A 268 -7.46 -9.76 1.64
C TYR A 268 -6.59 -9.69 0.40
N VAL A 269 -6.09 -10.83 -0.05
CA VAL A 269 -5.19 -10.94 -1.20
C VAL A 269 -5.98 -11.35 -2.43
N TYR A 270 -5.81 -10.60 -3.52
CA TYR A 270 -6.33 -10.96 -4.84
C TYR A 270 -5.18 -10.94 -5.84
N LEU A 271 -4.93 -12.07 -6.46
CA LEU A 271 -3.87 -12.28 -7.44
C LEU A 271 -4.48 -12.72 -8.76
N ASP A 272 -3.90 -12.34 -9.89
CA ASP A 272 -4.17 -13.08 -11.12
C ASP A 272 -3.44 -14.43 -11.13
N ALA A 273 -3.76 -15.29 -12.09
CA ALA A 273 -3.20 -16.64 -12.17
C ALA A 273 -1.66 -16.63 -12.31
N GLU A 274 -1.11 -15.63 -12.98
CA GLU A 274 0.34 -15.50 -13.18
C GLU A 274 1.06 -15.12 -11.89
N ALA A 275 0.58 -14.11 -11.17
CA ALA A 275 1.16 -13.69 -9.89
C ALA A 275 0.98 -14.75 -8.78
N ALA A 276 -0.04 -15.61 -8.91
CA ALA A 276 -0.31 -16.68 -7.95
C ALA A 276 0.49 -17.98 -8.22
N ALA A 277 1.20 -18.11 -9.34
CA ALA A 277 1.74 -19.38 -9.81
C ALA A 277 2.60 -20.11 -8.77
N GLU A 278 3.51 -19.40 -8.08
CA GLU A 278 4.38 -20.00 -7.06
C GLU A 278 3.59 -20.44 -5.81
N ILE A 279 2.62 -19.63 -5.36
CA ILE A 279 1.78 -19.97 -4.20
C ILE A 279 0.91 -21.19 -4.52
N VAL A 280 0.27 -21.22 -5.69
CA VAL A 280 -0.55 -22.37 -6.12
C VAL A 280 0.29 -23.65 -6.19
N SER A 281 1.53 -23.55 -6.66
CA SER A 281 2.45 -24.68 -6.78
C SER A 281 2.93 -25.19 -5.42
N LYS A 282 3.30 -24.30 -4.48
CA LYS A 282 3.96 -24.64 -3.21
C LYS A 282 2.98 -24.78 -2.04
N HIS A 283 1.88 -24.02 -2.08
CA HIS A 283 0.92 -23.87 -0.99
C HIS A 283 -0.53 -23.98 -1.48
N PRO A 284 -0.92 -25.06 -2.20
CA PRO A 284 -2.24 -25.18 -2.84
C PRO A 284 -3.42 -25.08 -1.86
N ASP A 285 -3.22 -25.53 -0.62
CA ASP A 285 -4.26 -25.49 0.42
C ASP A 285 -4.50 -24.09 1.01
N ALA A 286 -3.61 -23.13 0.73
CA ALA A 286 -3.71 -21.75 1.23
C ALA A 286 -4.49 -20.81 0.31
N VAL A 287 -4.94 -21.29 -0.86
CA VAL A 287 -5.59 -20.47 -1.88
C VAL A 287 -7.03 -20.86 -2.14
N THR A 288 -7.83 -19.86 -2.50
CA THR A 288 -9.17 -20.06 -3.07
C THR A 288 -9.13 -19.63 -4.54
N VAL A 289 -9.35 -20.55 -5.46
CA VAL A 289 -9.49 -20.25 -6.88
C VAL A 289 -10.93 -19.80 -7.13
N LEU A 290 -11.10 -18.61 -7.73
CA LEU A 290 -12.40 -17.99 -7.99
C LEU A 290 -12.89 -18.28 -9.41
#